data_0f1ba7717eb86cd7baede7a69b461973
#
_entry.id   0f1ba7717eb86cd7baede7a69b461973
#
_cell.length_a   1.000
_cell.length_b   1.000
_cell.length_c   1.000
_cell.angle_alpha   90.00
_cell.angle_beta   90.00
_cell.angle_gamma   90.00
#
_symmetry.space_group_name_H-M   'P 1'
#
loop_
_entity.id
_entity.type
_entity.pdbx_description
1 polymer ?
#
loop_
_entity_poly.entity_id
_entity_poly.type
_entity_poly.pdbx_seq_one_letter_code
_entity_poly.pdbx_strand_id
1 'polypeptide(L)'
;MDILCCDKTGTLTEGSMSLNAFCDIQGHLCEKTLLYAYLSAHFQAGCKNPFDQAILSKNCDIDSNWKKVDEIPFDFGRKRFSILLQNSQKSILITKGDFSTVLPLCTALEETDFGASDISQIFQNLSSLQKVCATKNIKLLAIAYKVFSEKTSFTQADEQQMTFLGYLEFLDPVKSTAKQELLNLKNLGIHIKIISGDHCALVEQVGKELDLDEKPLIGAEFEHLSQSALAAIVEQHSLFSEVNPLNKEKLIQAMQSHGYIVGFLGDGINDCAAMVKADVSISVDQGSSVAKQTADFVMMRHSLDVLK
;
A
#
# COMPACT_ATOMS: atom_id res chain seq x y z
N MET A 1 -12.36 26.35 10.27
CA MET A 1 -12.33 24.87 10.25
C MET A 1 -12.01 24.39 11.67
N ASP A 2 -12.93 23.61 12.25
CA ASP A 2 -12.80 23.12 13.63
C ASP A 2 -12.19 21.74 13.69
N ILE A 3 -12.49 20.91 12.69
CA ILE A 3 -11.99 19.56 12.54
C ILE A 3 -11.32 19.41 11.18
N LEU A 4 -10.12 18.81 11.17
CA LEU A 4 -9.47 18.33 9.96
C LEU A 4 -9.45 16.80 9.97
N CYS A 5 -10.19 16.21 9.05
CA CYS A 5 -10.14 14.78 8.75
C CYS A 5 -9.04 14.53 7.71
N CYS A 6 -8.14 13.60 8.01
CA CYS A 6 -7.05 13.23 7.10
C CYS A 6 -7.15 11.75 6.75
N ASP A 7 -6.98 11.40 5.47
CA ASP A 7 -6.59 10.03 5.16
C ASP A 7 -5.16 9.77 5.65
N LYS A 8 -4.83 8.52 5.96
CA LYS A 8 -3.50 8.13 6.45
C LYS A 8 -2.46 8.20 5.35
N THR A 9 -2.74 7.50 4.25
CA THR A 9 -1.78 7.28 3.16
C THR A 9 -1.57 8.54 2.33
N GLY A 10 -0.31 8.85 1.98
CA GLY A 10 0.02 10.03 1.17
C GLY A 10 -0.13 11.38 1.88
N THR A 11 -0.81 11.41 3.02
CA THR A 11 -1.04 12.62 3.83
C THR A 11 -0.13 12.65 5.06
N LEU A 12 -0.28 11.68 5.96
CA LEU A 12 0.52 11.54 7.19
C LEU A 12 1.75 10.66 6.99
N THR A 13 1.73 9.81 5.96
CA THR A 13 2.86 9.02 5.52
C THR A 13 3.53 9.67 4.32
N GLU A 14 4.75 9.24 4.00
CA GLU A 14 5.51 9.76 2.85
C GLU A 14 4.78 9.51 1.51
N GLY A 15 3.81 8.60 1.47
CA GLY A 15 3.12 8.19 0.24
C GLY A 15 4.04 7.48 -0.76
N SER A 16 5.32 7.37 -0.42
CA SER A 16 6.33 6.66 -1.17
C SER A 16 6.71 5.37 -0.47
N MET A 17 6.57 4.24 -1.17
CA MET A 17 7.03 2.97 -0.64
C MET A 17 8.55 2.97 -0.52
N SER A 18 9.07 2.50 0.63
CA SER A 18 10.49 2.20 0.79
C SER A 18 10.70 0.68 0.85
N LEU A 19 11.69 0.18 0.12
CA LEU A 19 12.08 -1.23 0.19
C LEU A 19 12.93 -1.45 1.45
N ASN A 20 12.32 -2.14 2.44
CA ASN A 20 12.91 -2.43 3.74
C ASN A 20 13.80 -3.68 3.69
N ALA A 21 13.29 -4.77 3.11
CA ALA A 21 14.02 -6.03 2.99
C ALA A 21 13.67 -6.77 1.69
N PHE A 22 14.57 -7.66 1.30
CA PHE A 22 14.42 -8.59 0.19
C PHE A 22 14.89 -9.95 0.66
N CYS A 23 13.94 -10.86 0.82
CA CYS A 23 14.13 -12.07 1.59
C CYS A 23 13.96 -13.33 0.73
N ASP A 24 14.63 -14.41 1.14
CA ASP A 24 14.34 -15.76 0.70
C ASP A 24 13.11 -16.35 1.41
N ILE A 25 12.85 -17.63 1.23
CA ILE A 25 11.74 -18.34 1.85
C ILE A 25 11.85 -18.46 3.38
N GLN A 26 13.05 -18.30 3.94
CA GLN A 26 13.34 -18.41 5.38
C GLN A 26 13.37 -17.05 6.07
N GLY A 27 13.27 -15.96 5.30
CA GLY A 27 13.35 -14.59 5.81
C GLY A 27 14.77 -14.02 5.87
N HIS A 28 15.76 -14.69 5.31
CA HIS A 28 17.12 -14.15 5.20
C HIS A 28 17.24 -13.24 3.98
N LEU A 29 18.12 -12.24 4.06
CA LEU A 29 18.40 -11.36 2.93
C LEU A 29 18.92 -12.15 1.73
N CYS A 30 18.34 -11.93 0.55
CA CYS A 30 18.62 -12.66 -0.68
C CYS A 30 18.77 -11.72 -1.87
N GLU A 31 20.01 -11.48 -2.31
CA GLU A 31 20.34 -10.62 -3.45
C GLU A 31 19.69 -11.08 -4.75
N LYS A 32 19.47 -12.39 -4.93
CA LYS A 32 18.79 -12.94 -6.10
C LYS A 32 17.32 -12.50 -6.15
N THR A 33 16.65 -12.43 -5.01
CA THR A 33 15.28 -11.92 -4.91
C THR A 33 15.23 -10.45 -5.33
N LEU A 34 16.17 -9.62 -4.84
CA LEU A 34 16.29 -8.23 -5.24
C LEU A 34 16.60 -8.09 -6.73
N LEU A 35 17.55 -8.87 -7.27
CA LEU A 35 17.92 -8.82 -8.68
C LEU A 35 16.72 -9.13 -9.61
N TYR A 36 15.94 -10.17 -9.30
CA TYR A 36 14.79 -10.54 -10.15
C TYR A 36 13.67 -9.51 -10.04
N ALA A 37 13.45 -8.97 -8.84
CA ALA A 37 12.51 -7.87 -8.66
C ALA A 37 12.97 -6.62 -9.44
N TYR A 38 14.26 -6.29 -9.39
CA TYR A 38 14.85 -5.16 -10.10
C TYR A 38 14.75 -5.34 -11.61
N LEU A 39 15.12 -6.50 -12.15
CA LEU A 39 14.93 -6.82 -13.58
C LEU A 39 13.48 -6.63 -14.02
N SER A 40 12.54 -7.15 -13.22
CA SER A 40 11.10 -7.00 -13.50
C SER A 40 10.67 -5.53 -13.51
N ALA A 41 11.11 -4.72 -12.55
CA ALA A 41 10.79 -3.29 -12.48
C ALA A 41 11.49 -2.47 -13.57
N HIS A 42 12.75 -2.80 -13.90
CA HIS A 42 13.54 -2.09 -14.89
C HIS A 42 12.96 -2.22 -16.31
N PHE A 43 12.64 -3.44 -16.71
CA PHE A 43 12.16 -3.72 -18.08
C PHE A 43 10.64 -3.57 -18.26
N GLN A 44 9.87 -3.37 -17.21
CA GLN A 44 8.43 -3.10 -17.28
C GLN A 44 8.15 -1.87 -18.12
N ALA A 45 7.18 -1.95 -19.04
CA ALA A 45 6.73 -0.80 -19.81
C ALA A 45 5.81 0.14 -19.02
N GLY A 46 5.72 1.39 -19.46
CA GLY A 46 4.80 2.37 -18.88
C GLY A 46 5.26 2.99 -17.57
N CYS A 47 4.32 3.58 -16.83
CA CYS A 47 4.60 4.24 -15.57
C CYS A 47 4.96 3.24 -14.47
N LYS A 48 6.02 3.55 -13.74
CA LYS A 48 6.46 2.78 -12.58
C LYS A 48 5.54 3.09 -11.39
N ASN A 49 4.99 2.07 -10.76
CA ASN A 49 4.25 2.23 -9.52
C ASN A 49 5.20 2.50 -8.32
N PRO A 50 4.72 2.90 -7.14
CA PRO A 50 5.57 3.19 -5.98
C PRO A 50 6.46 2.01 -5.54
N PHE A 51 6.01 0.77 -5.67
CA PHE A 51 6.83 -0.41 -5.38
C PHE A 51 7.99 -0.56 -6.36
N ASP A 52 7.72 -0.35 -7.66
CA ASP A 52 8.76 -0.42 -8.69
C ASP A 52 9.80 0.68 -8.49
N GLN A 53 9.38 1.89 -8.14
CA GLN A 53 10.30 3.00 -7.84
C GLN A 53 11.19 2.67 -6.63
N ALA A 54 10.61 2.09 -5.57
CA ALA A 54 11.36 1.66 -4.39
C ALA A 54 12.37 0.54 -4.71
N ILE A 55 12.02 -0.41 -5.57
CA ILE A 55 12.95 -1.45 -6.04
C ILE A 55 14.10 -0.81 -6.83
N LEU A 56 13.77 0.07 -7.78
CA LEU A 56 14.76 0.72 -8.66
C LEU A 56 15.72 1.65 -7.90
N SER A 57 15.31 2.21 -6.76
CA SER A 57 16.18 3.04 -5.91
C SER A 57 17.39 2.27 -5.35
N LYS A 58 17.37 0.93 -5.32
CA LYS A 58 18.48 0.09 -4.84
C LYS A 58 19.66 -0.04 -5.82
N ASN A 59 19.51 0.45 -7.07
CA ASN A 59 20.60 0.49 -8.07
C ASN A 59 21.37 -0.83 -8.20
N CYS A 60 20.70 -1.92 -8.61
CA CYS A 60 21.37 -3.19 -8.87
C CYS A 60 22.16 -3.15 -10.20
N ASP A 61 23.36 -3.70 -10.19
CA ASP A 61 24.09 -3.97 -11.43
C ASP A 61 23.43 -5.11 -12.20
N ILE A 62 22.94 -4.80 -13.39
CA ILE A 62 22.33 -5.79 -14.28
C ILE A 62 23.21 -6.05 -15.49
N ASP A 63 23.29 -7.32 -15.89
CA ASP A 63 23.93 -7.69 -17.14
C ASP A 63 23.22 -7.02 -18.33
N SER A 64 23.94 -6.26 -19.13
CA SER A 64 23.45 -5.55 -20.31
C SER A 64 22.89 -6.49 -21.41
N ASN A 65 23.15 -7.79 -21.31
CA ASN A 65 22.65 -8.79 -22.23
C ASN A 65 21.16 -9.14 -22.04
N TRP A 66 20.55 -8.75 -20.93
CA TRP A 66 19.12 -8.95 -20.74
C TRP A 66 18.29 -8.09 -21.68
N LYS A 67 17.30 -8.71 -22.33
CA LYS A 67 16.32 -8.04 -23.20
C LYS A 67 14.92 -8.44 -22.79
N LYS A 68 14.01 -7.49 -22.81
CA LYS A 68 12.58 -7.78 -22.68
C LYS A 68 12.08 -8.47 -23.95
N VAL A 69 11.37 -9.56 -23.78
CA VAL A 69 10.69 -10.30 -24.84
C VAL A 69 9.21 -9.95 -24.86
N ASP A 70 8.55 -10.07 -23.69
CA ASP A 70 7.11 -9.88 -23.57
C ASP A 70 6.73 -9.55 -22.13
N GLU A 71 5.51 -9.02 -21.88
CA GLU A 71 4.98 -8.81 -20.53
C GLU A 71 3.47 -8.96 -20.49
N ILE A 72 2.95 -9.42 -19.34
CA ILE A 72 1.54 -9.29 -18.98
C ILE A 72 1.44 -8.21 -17.91
N PRO A 73 0.83 -7.03 -18.24
CA PRO A 73 0.72 -5.92 -17.31
C PRO A 73 0.01 -6.28 -16.01
N PHE A 74 0.24 -5.46 -14.99
CA PHE A 74 -0.49 -5.59 -13.72
C PHE A 74 -1.99 -5.44 -13.96
N ASP A 75 -2.73 -6.34 -13.36
CA ASP A 75 -4.19 -6.36 -13.37
C ASP A 75 -4.72 -6.47 -11.94
N PHE A 76 -5.72 -5.65 -11.60
CA PHE A 76 -6.29 -5.59 -10.25
C PHE A 76 -7.01 -6.88 -9.83
N GLY A 77 -7.59 -7.62 -10.78
CA GLY A 77 -8.19 -8.92 -10.51
C GLY A 77 -7.15 -10.00 -10.25
N ARG A 78 -6.06 -9.97 -11.02
CA ARG A 78 -4.93 -10.90 -10.89
C ARG A 78 -3.97 -10.51 -9.77
N LYS A 79 -3.88 -9.24 -9.39
CA LYS A 79 -2.95 -8.67 -8.40
C LYS A 79 -1.50 -9.06 -8.61
N ARG A 80 -1.08 -9.25 -9.87
CA ARG A 80 0.29 -9.62 -10.25
C ARG A 80 0.67 -9.09 -11.63
N PHE A 81 1.95 -8.96 -11.83
CA PHE A 81 2.63 -8.57 -13.07
C PHE A 81 3.62 -9.66 -13.48
N SER A 82 3.75 -9.94 -14.76
CA SER A 82 4.70 -10.93 -15.27
C SER A 82 5.47 -10.39 -16.47
N ILE A 83 6.75 -10.73 -16.55
CA ILE A 83 7.64 -10.32 -17.63
C ILE A 83 8.52 -11.47 -18.08
N LEU A 84 8.67 -11.63 -19.39
CA LEU A 84 9.60 -12.57 -20.00
C LEU A 84 10.84 -11.81 -20.45
N LEU A 85 11.96 -12.17 -19.87
CA LEU A 85 13.28 -11.64 -20.20
C LEU A 85 14.13 -12.73 -20.82
N GLN A 86 15.01 -12.36 -21.77
CA GLN A 86 15.94 -13.27 -22.42
C GLN A 86 17.35 -12.70 -22.39
N ASN A 87 18.32 -13.59 -22.19
CA ASN A 87 19.74 -13.31 -22.45
C ASN A 87 20.30 -14.37 -23.41
N SER A 88 21.61 -14.36 -23.67
CA SER A 88 22.27 -15.28 -24.59
C SER A 88 22.18 -16.78 -24.20
N GLN A 89 21.76 -17.09 -22.97
CA GLN A 89 21.77 -18.46 -22.44
C GLN A 89 20.38 -19.02 -22.16
N LYS A 90 19.42 -18.17 -21.77
CA LYS A 90 18.08 -18.60 -21.30
C LYS A 90 17.04 -17.51 -21.39
N SER A 91 15.79 -17.93 -21.35
CA SER A 91 14.64 -17.04 -21.11
C SER A 91 14.11 -17.25 -19.69
N ILE A 92 13.77 -16.17 -18.98
CA ILE A 92 13.24 -16.22 -17.63
C ILE A 92 11.92 -15.45 -17.60
N LEU A 93 10.86 -16.12 -17.18
CA LEU A 93 9.59 -15.51 -16.81
C LEU A 93 9.66 -15.14 -15.34
N ILE A 94 9.51 -13.87 -15.01
CA ILE A 94 9.47 -13.35 -13.64
C ILE A 94 8.06 -12.87 -13.37
N THR A 95 7.46 -13.34 -12.27
CA THR A 95 6.16 -12.90 -11.78
C THR A 95 6.30 -12.27 -10.41
N LYS A 96 5.79 -11.04 -10.25
CA LYS A 96 5.72 -10.33 -8.97
C LYS A 96 4.27 -9.98 -8.63
N GLY A 97 3.87 -10.08 -7.38
CA GLY A 97 2.49 -9.78 -7.00
C GLY A 97 2.17 -10.14 -5.55
N ASP A 98 0.86 -10.09 -5.26
CA ASP A 98 0.33 -10.48 -3.96
C ASP A 98 0.55 -11.98 -3.68
N PHE A 99 0.86 -12.34 -2.44
CA PHE A 99 1.09 -13.74 -2.03
C PHE A 99 -0.08 -14.64 -2.42
N SER A 100 -1.31 -14.20 -2.19
CA SER A 100 -2.51 -14.99 -2.48
C SER A 100 -2.65 -15.35 -3.96
N THR A 101 -2.00 -14.61 -4.85
CA THR A 101 -2.08 -14.81 -6.31
C THR A 101 -0.82 -15.40 -6.92
N VAL A 102 0.34 -15.28 -6.27
CA VAL A 102 1.61 -15.80 -6.75
C VAL A 102 1.91 -17.20 -6.19
N LEU A 103 1.70 -17.43 -4.89
CA LEU A 103 1.97 -18.74 -4.29
C LEU A 103 1.24 -19.91 -4.97
N PRO A 104 -0.05 -19.78 -5.38
CA PRO A 104 -0.75 -20.87 -6.08
C PRO A 104 -0.15 -21.26 -7.45
N LEU A 105 0.68 -20.39 -8.04
CA LEU A 105 1.36 -20.66 -9.31
C LEU A 105 2.63 -21.49 -9.11
N CYS A 106 3.13 -21.58 -7.87
CA CYS A 106 4.42 -22.18 -7.56
C CYS A 106 4.27 -23.65 -7.17
N THR A 107 5.12 -24.49 -7.73
CA THR A 107 5.23 -25.92 -7.43
C THR A 107 6.61 -26.29 -6.89
N ALA A 108 7.55 -25.33 -6.88
CA ALA A 108 8.90 -25.52 -6.39
C ALA A 108 9.33 -24.28 -5.58
N LEU A 109 10.33 -24.47 -4.73
CA LEU A 109 11.02 -23.45 -3.94
C LEU A 109 12.46 -23.33 -4.43
N GLU A 110 13.05 -22.14 -4.30
CA GLU A 110 14.46 -21.92 -4.59
C GLU A 110 15.34 -22.67 -3.57
N GLU A 111 16.39 -23.31 -4.07
CA GLU A 111 17.50 -23.92 -3.28
C GLU A 111 17.12 -25.02 -2.29
N THR A 112 15.99 -25.71 -2.45
CA THR A 112 15.60 -26.71 -1.48
C THR A 112 14.98 -27.96 -2.13
N ASP A 113 15.50 -29.13 -1.73
CA ASP A 113 14.91 -30.45 -2.00
C ASP A 113 13.77 -30.76 -1.01
N PHE A 114 12.79 -29.86 -0.90
CA PHE A 114 11.62 -30.09 -0.05
C PHE A 114 10.61 -30.99 -0.76
N GLY A 115 10.00 -31.90 0.00
CA GLY A 115 8.85 -32.68 -0.46
C GLY A 115 7.61 -31.81 -0.66
N ALA A 116 6.62 -32.29 -1.40
CA ALA A 116 5.38 -31.54 -1.68
C ALA A 116 4.61 -31.14 -0.40
N SER A 117 4.69 -31.94 0.67
CA SER A 117 4.11 -31.63 1.99
C SER A 117 4.77 -30.41 2.64
N ASP A 118 6.08 -30.29 2.49
CA ASP A 118 6.86 -29.20 3.08
C ASP A 118 6.59 -27.89 2.37
N ILE A 119 6.43 -27.92 1.03
CA ILE A 119 6.04 -26.75 0.23
C ILE A 119 4.70 -26.19 0.68
N SER A 120 3.71 -27.05 0.90
CA SER A 120 2.39 -26.64 1.38
C SER A 120 2.45 -25.98 2.76
N GLN A 121 3.25 -26.52 3.68
CA GLN A 121 3.45 -25.95 5.01
C GLN A 121 4.17 -24.58 4.94
N ILE A 122 5.18 -24.46 4.10
CA ILE A 122 5.90 -23.20 3.88
C ILE A 122 4.95 -22.13 3.32
N PHE A 123 4.10 -22.47 2.36
CA PHE A 123 3.13 -21.51 1.80
C PHE A 123 2.09 -21.08 2.84
N GLN A 124 1.66 -21.96 3.74
CA GLN A 124 0.81 -21.57 4.86
C GLN A 124 1.52 -20.61 5.82
N ASN A 125 2.79 -20.88 6.13
CA ASN A 125 3.60 -20.00 6.98
C ASN A 125 3.79 -18.62 6.34
N LEU A 126 4.10 -18.55 5.04
CA LEU A 126 4.24 -17.29 4.29
C LEU A 126 2.90 -16.51 4.24
N SER A 127 1.79 -17.22 4.07
CA SER A 127 0.46 -16.57 4.11
C SER A 127 0.12 -16.02 5.51
N SER A 128 0.58 -16.70 6.56
CA SER A 128 0.46 -16.23 7.94
C SER A 128 1.37 -15.03 8.21
N LEU A 129 2.60 -15.06 7.68
CA LEU A 129 3.54 -13.94 7.72
C LEU A 129 2.93 -12.69 7.06
N GLN A 130 2.30 -12.83 5.89
CA GLN A 130 1.63 -11.70 5.22
C GLN A 130 0.59 -11.03 6.13
N LYS A 131 -0.22 -11.84 6.83
CA LYS A 131 -1.21 -11.29 7.78
C LYS A 131 -0.55 -10.54 8.93
N VAL A 132 0.52 -11.09 9.51
CA VAL A 132 1.28 -10.44 10.58
C VAL A 132 1.95 -9.17 10.09
N CYS A 133 2.56 -9.19 8.92
CA CYS A 133 3.19 -8.02 8.32
C CYS A 133 2.17 -6.91 8.01
N ALA A 134 0.97 -7.28 7.55
CA ALA A 134 -0.10 -6.32 7.31
C ALA A 134 -0.49 -5.55 8.59
N THR A 135 -0.46 -6.19 9.77
CA THR A 135 -0.71 -5.50 11.04
C THR A 135 0.42 -4.56 11.47
N LYS A 136 1.59 -4.64 10.83
CA LYS A 136 2.77 -3.80 11.11
C LYS A 136 3.06 -2.77 10.01
N ASN A 137 2.11 -2.47 9.13
CA ASN A 137 2.29 -1.61 7.95
C ASN A 137 3.35 -2.11 6.96
N ILE A 138 3.69 -3.38 7.02
CA ILE A 138 4.63 -3.98 6.08
C ILE A 138 3.82 -4.62 4.95
N LYS A 139 4.01 -4.13 3.73
CA LYS A 139 3.42 -4.73 2.53
C LYS A 139 4.42 -5.72 1.94
N LEU A 140 3.96 -6.94 1.69
CA LEU A 140 4.78 -8.00 1.10
C LEU A 140 4.45 -8.16 -0.39
N LEU A 141 5.49 -8.31 -1.20
CA LEU A 141 5.39 -8.62 -2.63
C LEU A 141 6.15 -9.91 -2.92
N ALA A 142 5.44 -10.92 -3.38
CA ALA A 142 6.01 -12.21 -3.74
C ALA A 142 6.75 -12.14 -5.09
N ILE A 143 7.87 -12.86 -5.20
CA ILE A 143 8.65 -13.03 -6.42
C ILE A 143 8.74 -14.51 -6.76
N ALA A 144 8.29 -14.86 -7.95
CA ALA A 144 8.43 -16.21 -8.51
C ALA A 144 9.02 -16.14 -9.91
N TYR A 145 9.63 -17.25 -10.36
CA TYR A 145 10.21 -17.29 -11.69
C TYR A 145 10.08 -18.68 -12.33
N LYS A 146 10.25 -18.74 -13.64
CA LYS A 146 10.35 -19.96 -14.42
C LYS A 146 11.38 -19.80 -15.52
N VAL A 147 12.25 -20.79 -15.68
CA VAL A 147 13.30 -20.78 -16.71
C VAL A 147 12.86 -21.59 -17.92
N PHE A 148 13.13 -21.07 -19.11
CA PHE A 148 12.96 -21.74 -20.39
C PHE A 148 14.31 -21.73 -21.14
N SER A 149 14.56 -22.73 -21.97
CA SER A 149 15.74 -22.75 -22.85
C SER A 149 15.66 -21.62 -23.88
N GLU A 150 14.53 -21.52 -24.57
CA GLU A 150 14.17 -20.41 -25.47
C GLU A 150 12.66 -20.21 -25.46
N LYS A 151 12.23 -18.93 -25.34
CA LYS A 151 10.82 -18.59 -25.44
C LYS A 151 10.68 -17.16 -25.97
N THR A 152 9.85 -16.98 -26.99
CA THR A 152 9.68 -15.70 -27.71
C THR A 152 8.37 -14.99 -27.38
N SER A 153 7.45 -15.63 -26.69
CA SER A 153 6.20 -15.06 -26.18
C SER A 153 5.66 -15.91 -25.05
N PHE A 154 4.75 -15.38 -24.23
CA PHE A 154 4.09 -16.16 -23.19
C PHE A 154 2.65 -15.70 -22.97
N THR A 155 1.88 -16.53 -22.30
CA THR A 155 0.48 -16.29 -21.94
C THR A 155 0.28 -16.53 -20.44
N GLN A 156 -0.90 -16.23 -19.92
CA GLN A 156 -1.24 -16.52 -18.52
C GLN A 156 -1.14 -18.01 -18.17
N ALA A 157 -1.28 -18.91 -19.13
CA ALA A 157 -1.11 -20.35 -18.93
C ALA A 157 0.34 -20.73 -18.59
N ASP A 158 1.30 -19.93 -18.99
CA ASP A 158 2.71 -20.14 -18.68
C ASP A 158 3.07 -19.76 -17.23
N GLU A 159 2.24 -18.95 -16.59
CA GLU A 159 2.35 -18.56 -15.17
C GLU A 159 2.01 -19.72 -14.23
N GLN A 160 2.33 -20.93 -14.57
CA GLN A 160 2.13 -22.13 -13.75
C GLN A 160 3.43 -22.90 -13.60
N GLN A 161 3.48 -23.75 -12.57
CA GLN A 161 4.67 -24.52 -12.25
C GLN A 161 5.92 -23.63 -12.09
N MET A 162 5.74 -22.52 -11.36
CA MET A 162 6.82 -21.59 -11.08
C MET A 162 7.62 -22.01 -9.86
N THR A 163 8.82 -21.48 -9.76
CA THR A 163 9.66 -21.58 -8.56
C THR A 163 9.47 -20.33 -7.73
N PHE A 164 9.05 -20.46 -6.48
CA PHE A 164 9.01 -19.34 -5.55
C PHE A 164 10.42 -18.98 -5.12
N LEU A 165 10.82 -17.73 -5.35
CA LEU A 165 12.16 -17.25 -5.07
C LEU A 165 12.27 -16.64 -3.67
N GLY A 166 11.29 -15.84 -3.30
CA GLY A 166 11.29 -15.08 -2.07
C GLY A 166 10.31 -13.92 -2.12
N TYR A 167 10.52 -12.93 -1.26
CA TYR A 167 9.62 -11.79 -1.13
C TYR A 167 10.36 -10.49 -0.80
N LEU A 168 9.68 -9.39 -1.07
CA LEU A 168 10.11 -8.05 -0.76
C LEU A 168 9.23 -7.47 0.34
N GLU A 169 9.82 -6.75 1.26
CA GLU A 169 9.12 -6.01 2.32
C GLU A 169 9.15 -4.52 2.03
N PHE A 170 7.98 -3.91 2.02
CA PHE A 170 7.84 -2.47 1.82
C PHE A 170 7.18 -1.82 3.02
N LEU A 171 7.66 -0.64 3.35
CA LEU A 171 7.09 0.24 4.36
C LEU A 171 6.62 1.54 3.70
N ASP A 172 5.52 2.07 4.23
CA ASP A 172 5.08 3.44 3.98
C ASP A 172 5.27 4.23 5.30
N PRO A 173 6.45 4.84 5.51
CA PRO A 173 6.78 5.46 6.77
C PRO A 173 5.93 6.70 7.05
N VAL A 174 5.58 6.90 8.31
CA VAL A 174 5.02 8.18 8.79
C VAL A 174 6.07 9.27 8.56
N LYS A 175 5.62 10.43 8.07
CA LYS A 175 6.52 11.58 7.87
C LYS A 175 7.14 12.00 9.19
N SER A 176 8.43 12.23 9.21
CA SER A 176 9.16 12.69 10.41
C SER A 176 8.63 14.02 10.97
N THR A 177 8.01 14.84 10.12
CA THR A 177 7.42 16.13 10.47
C THR A 177 5.97 16.03 10.92
N ALA A 178 5.26 14.93 10.62
CA ALA A 178 3.81 14.81 10.81
C ALA A 178 3.38 15.09 12.26
N LYS A 179 4.10 14.53 13.24
CA LYS A 179 3.81 14.75 14.65
C LYS A 179 3.83 16.24 15.04
N GLN A 180 4.87 16.97 14.63
CA GLN A 180 4.98 18.40 14.91
C GLN A 180 3.93 19.21 14.15
N GLU A 181 3.65 18.86 12.92
CA GLU A 181 2.62 19.51 12.09
C GLU A 181 1.22 19.35 12.71
N LEU A 182 0.86 18.15 13.18
CA LEU A 182 -0.40 17.90 13.89
C LEU A 182 -0.48 18.70 15.21
N LEU A 183 0.61 18.76 15.98
CA LEU A 183 0.67 19.56 17.20
C LEU A 183 0.45 21.06 16.89
N ASN A 184 1.02 21.56 15.82
CA ASN A 184 0.85 22.94 15.39
C ASN A 184 -0.62 23.26 15.06
N LEU A 185 -1.31 22.37 14.32
CA LEU A 185 -2.74 22.52 14.01
C LEU A 185 -3.61 22.45 15.27
N LYS A 186 -3.29 21.53 16.20
CA LYS A 186 -3.96 21.42 17.50
C LYS A 186 -3.83 22.71 18.31
N ASN A 187 -2.65 23.37 18.31
CA ASN A 187 -2.42 24.65 18.97
C ASN A 187 -3.24 25.81 18.36
N LEU A 188 -3.68 25.68 17.11
CA LEU A 188 -4.61 26.61 16.45
C LEU A 188 -6.09 26.29 16.75
N GLY A 189 -6.36 25.28 17.58
CA GLY A 189 -7.72 24.86 17.92
C GLY A 189 -8.36 23.90 16.93
N ILE A 190 -7.59 23.35 15.99
CA ILE A 190 -8.08 22.38 15.00
C ILE A 190 -7.97 20.97 15.56
N HIS A 191 -9.08 20.27 15.64
CA HIS A 191 -9.12 18.87 16.04
C HIS A 191 -8.78 17.95 14.84
N ILE A 192 -7.80 17.06 15.03
CA ILE A 192 -7.38 16.14 13.97
C ILE A 192 -8.09 14.80 14.13
N LYS A 193 -8.62 14.27 13.02
CA LYS A 193 -9.19 12.93 12.96
C LYS A 193 -8.59 12.16 11.78
N ILE A 194 -8.05 10.97 12.05
CA ILE A 194 -7.46 10.09 11.03
C ILE A 194 -8.51 9.06 10.62
N ILE A 195 -8.87 9.04 9.34
CA ILE A 195 -9.90 8.16 8.80
C ILE A 195 -9.26 7.30 7.70
N SER A 196 -9.05 6.02 7.97
CA SER A 196 -8.35 5.12 7.05
C SER A 196 -9.15 3.86 6.72
N GLY A 197 -9.00 3.36 5.49
CA GLY A 197 -9.47 2.03 5.10
C GLY A 197 -8.57 0.89 5.59
N ASP A 198 -7.43 1.19 6.22
CA ASP A 198 -6.46 0.21 6.69
C ASP A 198 -6.94 -0.54 7.94
N HIS A 199 -6.29 -1.69 8.19
CA HIS A 199 -6.58 -2.53 9.36
C HIS A 199 -6.32 -1.79 10.69
N CYS A 200 -7.16 -2.08 11.71
CA CYS A 200 -7.14 -1.43 13.01
C CYS A 200 -5.74 -1.35 13.64
N ALA A 201 -5.01 -2.46 13.68
CA ALA A 201 -3.66 -2.49 14.27
C ALA A 201 -2.67 -1.51 13.62
N LEU A 202 -2.83 -1.26 12.31
CA LEU A 202 -2.00 -0.33 11.57
C LEU A 202 -2.32 1.13 11.91
N VAL A 203 -3.62 1.46 11.96
CA VAL A 203 -4.07 2.82 12.32
C VAL A 203 -3.68 3.13 13.76
N GLU A 204 -3.78 2.15 14.67
CA GLU A 204 -3.34 2.26 16.06
C GLU A 204 -1.83 2.54 16.17
N GLN A 205 -1.00 1.82 15.38
CA GLN A 205 0.45 2.05 15.37
C GLN A 205 0.78 3.47 14.90
N VAL A 206 0.18 3.92 13.78
CA VAL A 206 0.35 5.29 13.29
C VAL A 206 -0.14 6.31 14.32
N GLY A 207 -1.26 6.05 14.98
CA GLY A 207 -1.76 6.88 16.07
C GLY A 207 -0.73 7.04 17.18
N LYS A 208 -0.11 5.95 17.66
CA LYS A 208 0.95 5.99 18.68
C LYS A 208 2.18 6.81 18.25
N GLU A 209 2.59 6.68 16.98
CA GLU A 209 3.71 7.47 16.42
C GLU A 209 3.39 8.98 16.39
N LEU A 210 2.10 9.34 16.31
CA LEU A 210 1.61 10.72 16.26
C LEU A 210 1.12 11.25 17.62
N ASP A 211 1.33 10.54 18.74
CA ASP A 211 0.82 10.85 20.09
C ASP A 211 -0.72 10.90 20.17
N LEU A 212 -1.40 10.11 19.34
CA LEU A 212 -2.83 9.83 19.45
C LEU A 212 -2.99 8.42 20.05
N ASP A 213 -2.76 8.31 21.37
CA ASP A 213 -2.77 7.01 22.06
C ASP A 213 -4.20 6.58 22.42
N GLU A 214 -4.95 6.18 21.42
CA GLU A 214 -6.30 5.63 21.55
C GLU A 214 -6.49 4.43 20.63
N LYS A 215 -7.43 3.58 20.97
CA LYS A 215 -7.83 2.47 20.09
C LYS A 215 -8.71 3.00 18.96
N PRO A 216 -8.39 2.71 17.69
CA PRO A 216 -9.21 3.13 16.57
C PRO A 216 -10.63 2.53 16.63
N LEU A 217 -11.64 3.32 16.30
CA LEU A 217 -13.00 2.84 16.07
C LEU A 217 -13.05 2.15 14.70
N ILE A 218 -13.53 0.90 14.68
CA ILE A 218 -13.57 0.09 13.46
C ILE A 218 -14.85 0.40 12.67
N GLY A 219 -14.75 0.50 11.33
CA GLY A 219 -15.89 0.82 10.45
C GLY A 219 -17.14 -0.02 10.68
N ALA A 220 -16.98 -1.33 10.92
CA ALA A 220 -18.09 -2.23 11.23
C ALA A 220 -18.83 -1.90 12.53
N GLU A 221 -18.18 -1.25 13.51
CA GLU A 221 -18.80 -0.89 14.79
C GLU A 221 -19.80 0.26 14.66
N PHE A 222 -19.66 1.10 13.63
CA PHE A 222 -20.55 2.25 13.43
C PHE A 222 -21.35 2.21 12.11
N GLU A 223 -21.12 1.24 11.25
CA GLU A 223 -21.79 1.12 9.95
C GLU A 223 -23.32 1.15 10.05
N HIS A 224 -23.87 0.52 11.09
CA HIS A 224 -25.31 0.38 11.32
C HIS A 224 -25.90 1.42 12.30
N LEU A 225 -25.08 2.33 12.81
CA LEU A 225 -25.55 3.35 13.72
C LEU A 225 -26.39 4.42 13.01
N SER A 226 -27.36 4.97 13.75
CA SER A 226 -28.06 6.18 13.31
C SER A 226 -27.09 7.38 13.30
N GLN A 227 -27.43 8.41 12.52
CA GLN A 227 -26.64 9.63 12.42
C GLN A 227 -26.40 10.28 13.79
N SER A 228 -27.43 10.34 14.65
CA SER A 228 -27.32 10.92 15.99
C SER A 228 -26.44 10.09 16.95
N ALA A 229 -26.49 8.75 16.86
CA ALA A 229 -25.63 7.89 17.64
C ALA A 229 -24.16 8.00 17.19
N LEU A 230 -23.95 8.05 15.87
CA LEU A 230 -22.61 8.23 15.31
C LEU A 230 -22.00 9.59 15.69
N ALA A 231 -22.80 10.65 15.67
CA ALA A 231 -22.37 11.99 16.07
C ALA A 231 -21.82 12.03 17.49
N ALA A 232 -22.48 11.37 18.45
CA ALA A 232 -22.03 11.29 19.83
C ALA A 232 -20.69 10.54 20.00
N ILE A 233 -20.44 9.51 19.17
CA ILE A 233 -19.22 8.70 19.21
C ILE A 233 -18.06 9.44 18.55
N VAL A 234 -18.31 10.10 17.42
CA VAL A 234 -17.28 10.78 16.63
C VAL A 234 -16.51 11.83 17.43
N GLU A 235 -17.16 12.50 18.40
CA GLU A 235 -16.46 13.48 19.26
C GLU A 235 -15.37 12.85 20.09
N GLN A 236 -15.56 11.61 20.56
CA GLN A 236 -14.68 10.93 21.51
C GLN A 236 -13.49 10.22 20.85
N HIS A 237 -13.52 10.04 19.51
CA HIS A 237 -12.50 9.32 18.77
C HIS A 237 -11.78 10.19 17.75
N SER A 238 -10.46 10.05 17.68
CA SER A 238 -9.60 10.69 16.68
C SER A 238 -9.12 9.71 15.61
N LEU A 239 -9.21 8.38 15.87
CA LEU A 239 -8.75 7.33 14.98
C LEU A 239 -9.91 6.45 14.50
N PHE A 240 -10.02 6.29 13.18
CA PHE A 240 -11.04 5.45 12.53
C PHE A 240 -10.34 4.53 11.53
N SER A 241 -10.61 3.21 11.64
CA SER A 241 -9.98 2.15 10.84
C SER A 241 -10.99 1.32 10.07
N GLU A 242 -10.55 0.64 9.01
CA GLU A 242 -11.39 -0.23 8.18
C GLU A 242 -12.64 0.48 7.62
N VAL A 243 -12.48 1.78 7.33
CA VAL A 243 -13.56 2.65 6.89
C VAL A 243 -13.70 2.58 5.38
N ASN A 244 -14.86 2.15 4.89
CA ASN A 244 -15.16 2.20 3.47
C ASN A 244 -15.52 3.65 3.01
N PRO A 245 -15.53 3.94 1.69
CA PRO A 245 -15.79 5.29 1.20
C PRO A 245 -17.15 5.87 1.64
N LEU A 246 -18.20 5.05 1.74
CA LEU A 246 -19.52 5.50 2.20
C LEU A 246 -19.50 5.86 3.68
N ASN A 247 -18.76 5.10 4.48
CA ASN A 247 -18.62 5.37 5.90
C ASN A 247 -17.75 6.61 6.17
N LYS A 248 -16.78 6.93 5.28
CA LYS A 248 -16.05 8.22 5.34
C LYS A 248 -17.03 9.40 5.23
N GLU A 249 -17.95 9.36 4.27
CA GLU A 249 -18.97 10.38 4.10
C GLU A 249 -19.89 10.52 5.33
N LYS A 250 -20.35 9.38 5.89
CA LYS A 250 -21.20 9.38 7.10
C LYS A 250 -20.50 10.03 8.30
N LEU A 251 -19.20 9.79 8.47
CA LEU A 251 -18.41 10.42 9.54
C LEU A 251 -18.37 11.94 9.39
N ILE A 252 -18.16 12.46 8.18
CA ILE A 252 -18.17 13.90 7.92
C ILE A 252 -19.54 14.49 8.27
N GLN A 253 -20.63 13.88 7.79
CA GLN A 253 -22.00 14.32 8.11
C GLN A 253 -22.29 14.32 9.63
N ALA A 254 -21.78 13.32 10.34
CA ALA A 254 -21.95 13.21 11.78
C ALA A 254 -21.27 14.38 12.52
N MET A 255 -20.07 14.78 12.12
CA MET A 255 -19.35 15.93 12.68
C MET A 255 -20.07 17.25 12.35
N GLN A 256 -20.51 17.42 11.11
CA GLN A 256 -21.28 18.60 10.68
C GLN A 256 -22.61 18.74 11.43
N SER A 257 -23.27 17.63 11.80
CA SER A 257 -24.52 17.67 12.55
C SER A 257 -24.38 18.23 13.97
N HIS A 258 -23.16 18.24 14.53
CA HIS A 258 -22.79 18.89 15.78
C HIS A 258 -22.38 20.38 15.61
N GLY A 259 -22.46 20.90 14.38
CA GLY A 259 -22.13 22.28 14.07
C GLY A 259 -20.65 22.55 13.80
N TYR A 260 -19.82 21.51 13.68
CA TYR A 260 -18.41 21.68 13.33
C TYR A 260 -18.23 22.00 11.84
N ILE A 261 -17.31 22.87 11.53
CA ILE A 261 -16.79 23.12 10.18
C ILE A 261 -15.69 22.08 9.92
N VAL A 262 -15.95 21.14 9.01
CA VAL A 262 -15.11 19.98 8.77
C VAL A 262 -14.30 20.14 7.49
N GLY A 263 -12.99 20.09 7.59
CA GLY A 263 -12.08 19.90 6.46
C GLY A 263 -11.78 18.43 6.22
N PHE A 264 -11.60 18.06 4.96
CA PHE A 264 -11.13 16.72 4.60
C PHE A 264 -9.93 16.80 3.67
N LEU A 265 -8.84 16.14 4.06
CA LEU A 265 -7.61 16.03 3.28
C LEU A 265 -7.47 14.60 2.77
N GLY A 266 -7.53 14.44 1.45
CA GLY A 266 -7.43 13.16 0.77
C GLY A 266 -6.66 13.24 -0.55
N ASP A 267 -6.06 12.12 -0.96
CA ASP A 267 -5.27 12.01 -2.18
C ASP A 267 -5.85 11.00 -3.19
N GLY A 268 -6.74 10.13 -2.73
CA GLY A 268 -7.28 9.01 -3.50
C GLY A 268 -8.69 9.23 -4.06
N ILE A 269 -9.05 8.38 -5.02
CA ILE A 269 -10.43 8.31 -5.54
C ILE A 269 -11.41 7.91 -4.42
N ASN A 270 -10.95 7.10 -3.47
CA ASN A 270 -11.74 6.62 -2.34
C ASN A 270 -12.18 7.75 -1.37
N ASP A 271 -11.52 8.91 -1.46
CA ASP A 271 -11.76 10.06 -0.60
C ASP A 271 -12.73 11.06 -1.21
N CYS A 272 -12.97 10.99 -2.53
CA CYS A 272 -13.73 12.00 -3.26
C CYS A 272 -15.15 12.22 -2.68
N ALA A 273 -15.83 11.15 -2.24
CA ALA A 273 -17.16 11.27 -1.64
C ALA A 273 -17.13 12.07 -0.32
N ALA A 274 -16.14 11.80 0.53
CA ALA A 274 -15.93 12.54 1.78
C ALA A 274 -15.49 13.99 1.52
N MET A 275 -14.63 14.21 0.51
CA MET A 275 -14.18 15.54 0.09
C MET A 275 -15.33 16.42 -0.38
N VAL A 276 -16.20 15.89 -1.26
CA VAL A 276 -17.41 16.61 -1.72
C VAL A 276 -18.34 16.98 -0.56
N LYS A 277 -18.36 16.16 0.48
CA LYS A 277 -19.24 16.35 1.64
C LYS A 277 -18.68 17.31 2.67
N ALA A 278 -17.39 17.42 2.78
CA ALA A 278 -16.72 18.33 3.72
C ALA A 278 -17.01 19.80 3.40
N ASP A 279 -16.90 20.67 4.42
CA ASP A 279 -17.04 22.12 4.25
C ASP A 279 -15.81 22.72 3.54
N VAL A 280 -14.66 22.07 3.68
CA VAL A 280 -13.40 22.43 3.00
C VAL A 280 -12.72 21.15 2.52
N SER A 281 -12.59 21.00 1.23
CA SER A 281 -11.89 19.85 0.63
C SER A 281 -10.47 20.21 0.20
N ILE A 282 -9.51 19.38 0.60
CA ILE A 282 -8.09 19.62 0.37
C ILE A 282 -7.49 18.36 -0.27
N SER A 283 -6.67 18.55 -1.29
CA SER A 283 -5.86 17.48 -1.87
C SER A 283 -4.38 17.85 -1.89
N VAL A 284 -3.53 16.89 -2.29
CA VAL A 284 -2.08 17.08 -2.45
C VAL A 284 -1.69 17.05 -3.92
N ASP A 285 -0.58 17.68 -4.28
CA ASP A 285 -0.10 17.73 -5.68
C ASP A 285 0.10 16.35 -6.30
N GLN A 286 0.55 15.37 -5.54
CA GLN A 286 0.71 13.98 -5.99
C GLN A 286 -0.58 13.15 -5.93
N GLY A 287 -1.68 13.72 -5.45
CA GLY A 287 -2.98 13.06 -5.40
C GLY A 287 -3.52 12.71 -6.79
N SER A 288 -4.50 11.81 -6.83
CA SER A 288 -5.16 11.41 -8.08
C SER A 288 -5.79 12.61 -8.78
N SER A 289 -5.87 12.56 -10.12
CA SER A 289 -6.49 13.65 -10.89
C SER A 289 -7.92 13.94 -10.45
N VAL A 290 -8.67 12.91 -10.05
CA VAL A 290 -10.05 13.05 -9.57
C VAL A 290 -10.08 13.75 -8.21
N ALA A 291 -9.22 13.37 -7.26
CA ALA A 291 -9.13 14.03 -5.96
C ALA A 291 -8.78 15.52 -6.11
N LYS A 292 -7.79 15.83 -6.96
CA LYS A 292 -7.40 17.23 -7.25
C LYS A 292 -8.50 18.06 -7.88
N GLN A 293 -9.33 17.48 -8.75
CA GLN A 293 -10.47 18.16 -9.36
C GLN A 293 -11.64 18.34 -8.39
N THR A 294 -11.74 17.47 -7.38
CA THR A 294 -12.78 17.55 -6.34
C THR A 294 -12.44 18.57 -5.26
N ALA A 295 -11.15 18.82 -5.04
CA ALA A 295 -10.66 19.66 -3.95
C ALA A 295 -10.89 21.16 -4.20
N ASP A 296 -11.26 21.90 -3.14
CA ASP A 296 -11.26 23.37 -3.12
C ASP A 296 -9.82 23.91 -3.13
N PHE A 297 -8.90 23.18 -2.47
CA PHE A 297 -7.48 23.54 -2.37
C PHE A 297 -6.58 22.35 -2.71
N VAL A 298 -5.51 22.62 -3.45
CA VAL A 298 -4.45 21.63 -3.69
C VAL A 298 -3.16 22.12 -3.03
N MET A 299 -2.67 21.36 -2.05
CA MET A 299 -1.39 21.64 -1.39
C MET A 299 -0.23 21.29 -2.31
N MET A 300 0.57 22.28 -2.68
CA MET A 300 1.77 22.12 -3.52
C MET A 300 2.98 21.61 -2.73
N ARG A 301 2.90 21.59 -1.41
CA ARG A 301 3.90 21.03 -0.50
C ARG A 301 3.24 19.95 0.35
N HIS A 302 3.91 18.82 0.52
CA HIS A 302 3.44 17.70 1.35
C HIS A 302 3.68 17.98 2.85
N SER A 303 3.21 19.12 3.34
CA SER A 303 3.30 19.52 4.75
C SER A 303 2.00 20.14 5.21
N LEU A 304 1.46 19.66 6.33
CA LEU A 304 0.25 20.23 6.95
C LEU A 304 0.47 21.64 7.49
N ASP A 305 1.72 22.08 7.64
CA ASP A 305 2.06 23.44 8.04
C ASP A 305 1.59 24.51 7.03
N VAL A 306 1.27 24.10 5.79
CA VAL A 306 0.66 24.98 4.78
C VAL A 306 -0.77 25.41 5.15
N LEU A 307 -1.42 24.68 6.07
CA LEU A 307 -2.79 24.94 6.52
C LEU A 307 -2.86 25.91 7.72
N LYS A 308 -1.75 26.49 8.14
CA LYS A 308 -1.67 27.49 9.24
C LYS A 308 -2.20 28.86 8.84
#